data_260a6d6778d707551e813cc6c9cfcf20
#
_entry.id   260a6d6778d707551e813cc6c9cfcf20
#
_cell.length_a   1.000
_cell.length_b   1.000
_cell.length_c   1.000
_cell.angle_alpha   90.00
_cell.angle_beta   90.00
_cell.angle_gamma   90.00
#
_symmetry.space_group_name_H-M   'P 1'
#
loop_
_entity.id
_entity.type
_entity.pdbx_description
1 polymer ?
#
loop_
_entity_poly.entity_id
_entity_poly.type
_entity_poly.pdbx_seq_one_letter_code
_entity_poly.pdbx_strand_id
1 'polypeptide(L)'
;MKRLSIILMVGFLFGLSPLKAQIPPADRFAAANAAYLNDRYDQAAERYQALIQEGYSSASLHYNLANAQYKLKRIGSAVLHYEKALRLDPSNIEIEHNLDLARSSITDNPDAV
;
A
#
# COMPACT_ATOMS: atom_id res chain seq x y z
N MET A 1 33.64 -41.48 -40.51
CA MET A 1 33.72 -40.48 -39.43
C MET A 1 32.31 -40.03 -39.10
N LYS A 2 31.82 -40.43 -37.94
CA LYS A 2 30.49 -39.99 -37.48
C LYS A 2 30.64 -38.63 -36.78
N ARG A 3 30.00 -37.59 -37.32
CA ARG A 3 29.94 -36.30 -36.65
C ARG A 3 28.86 -36.36 -35.58
N LEU A 4 29.26 -36.27 -34.32
CA LEU A 4 28.33 -36.14 -33.21
C LEU A 4 27.79 -34.69 -33.21
N SER A 5 26.54 -34.50 -33.63
CA SER A 5 25.85 -33.21 -33.45
C SER A 5 25.39 -33.11 -32.01
N ILE A 6 26.08 -32.31 -31.24
CA ILE A 6 25.63 -31.93 -29.90
C ILE A 6 24.52 -30.92 -30.10
N ILE A 7 23.27 -31.37 -29.97
CA ILE A 7 22.12 -30.44 -29.88
C ILE A 7 22.17 -29.85 -28.48
N LEU A 8 22.61 -28.57 -28.39
CA LEU A 8 22.51 -27.80 -27.17
C LEU A 8 21.03 -27.45 -26.96
N MET A 9 20.36 -28.22 -26.11
CA MET A 9 19.01 -27.93 -25.67
C MET A 9 19.10 -26.76 -24.70
N VAL A 10 18.92 -25.54 -25.23
CA VAL A 10 18.76 -24.37 -24.41
C VAL A 10 17.40 -24.50 -23.72
N GLY A 11 17.42 -24.98 -22.50
CA GLY A 11 16.25 -25.01 -21.64
C GLY A 11 15.83 -23.57 -21.34
N PHE A 12 14.76 -23.15 -21.98
CA PHE A 12 14.10 -21.89 -21.64
C PHE A 12 13.49 -22.08 -20.25
N LEU A 13 14.24 -21.68 -19.23
CA LEU A 13 13.70 -21.55 -17.88
C LEU A 13 12.67 -20.41 -17.91
N PHE A 14 11.43 -20.76 -18.20
CA PHE A 14 10.31 -19.92 -17.83
C PHE A 14 10.36 -19.77 -16.31
N GLY A 15 10.88 -18.65 -15.85
CA GLY A 15 10.83 -18.28 -14.46
C GLY A 15 9.37 -18.32 -14.01
N LEU A 16 9.03 -19.30 -13.21
CA LEU A 16 7.77 -19.33 -12.49
C LEU A 16 7.69 -18.06 -11.66
N SER A 17 6.84 -17.13 -12.09
CA SER A 17 6.53 -15.95 -11.31
C SER A 17 6.12 -16.37 -9.90
N PRO A 18 6.67 -15.78 -8.85
CA PRO A 18 6.33 -16.19 -7.50
C PRO A 18 4.81 -16.12 -7.29
N LEU A 19 4.27 -17.09 -6.57
CA LEU A 19 2.82 -17.26 -6.32
C LEU A 19 2.15 -15.98 -5.83
N LYS A 20 2.88 -15.10 -5.12
CA LYS A 20 2.43 -13.77 -4.66
C LYS A 20 1.98 -12.84 -5.78
N ALA A 21 2.56 -12.93 -6.98
CA ALA A 21 2.17 -12.11 -8.12
C ALA A 21 0.79 -12.47 -8.69
N GLN A 22 0.19 -13.58 -8.23
CA GLN A 22 -1.10 -14.08 -8.70
C GLN A 22 -2.26 -13.75 -7.74
N ILE A 23 -1.98 -13.18 -6.57
CA ILE A 23 -3.03 -12.78 -5.62
C ILE A 23 -3.67 -11.49 -6.14
N PRO A 24 -5.01 -11.47 -6.37
CA PRO A 24 -5.70 -10.28 -6.85
C PRO A 24 -5.49 -9.07 -5.92
N PRO A 25 -5.37 -7.85 -6.47
CA PRO A 25 -5.20 -6.64 -5.67
C PRO A 25 -6.32 -6.43 -4.64
N ALA A 26 -7.56 -6.77 -4.99
CA ALA A 26 -8.71 -6.67 -4.08
C ALA A 26 -8.54 -7.57 -2.84
N ASP A 27 -8.00 -8.77 -3.01
CA ASP A 27 -7.76 -9.69 -1.90
C ASP A 27 -6.58 -9.22 -1.03
N ARG A 28 -5.58 -8.63 -1.64
CA ARG A 28 -4.45 -8.02 -0.94
C ARG A 28 -4.88 -6.79 -0.15
N PHE A 29 -5.78 -5.98 -0.70
CA PHE A 29 -6.37 -4.85 -0.01
C PHE A 29 -7.22 -5.32 1.19
N ALA A 30 -8.04 -6.34 1.01
CA ALA A 30 -8.82 -6.95 2.09
C ALA A 30 -7.93 -7.52 3.20
N ALA A 31 -6.79 -8.13 2.86
CA ALA A 31 -5.82 -8.62 3.84
C ALA A 31 -5.18 -7.48 4.64
N ALA A 32 -4.88 -6.35 4.00
CA ALA A 32 -4.39 -5.16 4.67
C ALA A 32 -5.45 -4.57 5.64
N ASN A 33 -6.72 -4.53 5.21
CA ASN A 33 -7.84 -4.10 6.06
C ASN A 33 -7.99 -5.01 7.28
N ALA A 34 -7.85 -6.32 7.11
CA ALA A 34 -7.91 -7.28 8.21
C ALA A 34 -6.76 -7.06 9.21
N ALA A 35 -5.56 -6.78 8.74
CA ALA A 35 -4.43 -6.42 9.60
C ALA A 35 -4.73 -5.16 10.42
N TYR A 36 -5.30 -4.12 9.79
CA TYR A 36 -5.71 -2.90 10.48
C TYR A 36 -6.74 -3.18 11.58
N LEU A 37 -7.75 -3.97 11.30
CA LEU A 37 -8.81 -4.32 12.26
C LEU A 37 -8.29 -5.15 13.43
N ASN A 38 -7.17 -5.85 13.27
CA ASN A 38 -6.48 -6.60 14.31
C ASN A 38 -5.35 -5.79 14.99
N ASP A 39 -5.38 -4.48 14.87
CA ASP A 39 -4.42 -3.53 15.46
C ASP A 39 -2.96 -3.74 14.98
N ARG A 40 -2.78 -4.42 13.85
CA ARG A 40 -1.48 -4.62 13.19
C ARG A 40 -1.23 -3.50 12.18
N TYR A 41 -1.11 -2.29 12.68
CA TYR A 41 -1.02 -1.07 11.84
C TYR A 41 0.23 -1.01 10.97
N ASP A 42 1.35 -1.52 11.45
CA ASP A 42 2.61 -1.63 10.71
C ASP A 42 2.46 -2.56 9.50
N GLN A 43 1.87 -3.74 9.69
CA GLN A 43 1.59 -4.68 8.60
C GLN A 43 0.56 -4.12 7.62
N ALA A 44 -0.49 -3.46 8.12
CA ALA A 44 -1.48 -2.83 7.28
C ALA A 44 -0.84 -1.74 6.40
N ALA A 45 -0.08 -0.84 6.99
CA ALA A 45 0.63 0.22 6.26
C ALA A 45 1.56 -0.32 5.19
N GLU A 46 2.36 -1.33 5.51
CA GLU A 46 3.27 -1.99 4.57
C GLU A 46 2.52 -2.58 3.37
N ARG A 47 1.41 -3.26 3.60
CA ARG A 47 0.59 -3.89 2.56
C ARG A 47 -0.11 -2.86 1.67
N TYR A 48 -0.67 -1.80 2.25
CA TYR A 48 -1.24 -0.70 1.47
C TYR A 48 -0.17 0.00 0.62
N GLN A 49 0.99 0.24 1.19
CA GLN A 49 2.08 0.90 0.49
C GLN A 49 2.62 0.06 -0.66
N ALA A 50 2.70 -1.26 -0.50
CA ALA A 50 3.08 -2.18 -1.57
C ALA A 50 2.13 -2.07 -2.78
N LEU A 51 0.82 -1.98 -2.55
CA LEU A 51 -0.17 -1.79 -3.62
C LEU A 51 0.04 -0.45 -4.34
N ILE A 52 0.31 0.63 -3.62
CA ILE A 52 0.57 1.95 -4.22
C ILE A 52 1.84 1.92 -5.06
N GLN A 53 2.91 1.28 -4.59
CA GLN A 53 4.17 1.14 -5.33
C GLN A 53 4.01 0.34 -6.62
N GLU A 54 3.06 -0.60 -6.67
CA GLU A 54 2.72 -1.37 -7.88
C GLU A 54 1.82 -0.59 -8.85
N GLY A 55 1.43 0.64 -8.52
CA GLY A 55 0.65 1.53 -9.38
C GLY A 55 -0.85 1.58 -9.09
N TYR A 56 -1.34 0.87 -8.08
CA TYR A 56 -2.74 0.98 -7.67
C TYR A 56 -2.97 2.28 -6.91
N SER A 57 -4.10 2.93 -7.18
CA SER A 57 -4.47 4.17 -6.55
C SER A 57 -5.99 4.30 -6.47
N SER A 58 -6.49 4.56 -5.27
CA SER A 58 -7.90 4.88 -5.01
C SER A 58 -7.99 5.75 -3.76
N ALA A 59 -9.10 6.45 -3.60
CA ALA A 59 -9.36 7.20 -2.38
C ALA A 59 -9.31 6.30 -1.14
N SER A 60 -9.93 5.14 -1.20
CA SER A 60 -9.94 4.16 -0.10
C SER A 60 -8.54 3.65 0.25
N LEU A 61 -7.71 3.37 -0.75
CA LEU A 61 -6.34 2.88 -0.53
C LEU A 61 -5.49 3.92 0.20
N HIS A 62 -5.50 5.16 -0.27
CA HIS A 62 -4.77 6.25 0.39
C HIS A 62 -5.35 6.58 1.77
N TYR A 63 -6.66 6.58 1.91
CA TYR A 63 -7.34 6.83 3.18
C TYR A 63 -6.99 5.79 4.24
N ASN A 64 -7.05 4.51 3.90
CA ASN A 64 -6.74 3.42 4.82
C ASN A 64 -5.25 3.41 5.19
N LEU A 65 -4.35 3.71 4.25
CA LEU A 65 -2.94 3.89 4.56
C LEU A 65 -2.72 5.05 5.53
N ALA A 66 -3.36 6.19 5.29
CA ALA A 66 -3.28 7.34 6.18
C ALA A 66 -3.76 7.01 7.60
N ASN A 67 -4.87 6.27 7.73
CA ASN A 67 -5.37 5.82 9.02
C ASN A 67 -4.35 4.94 9.75
N ALA A 68 -3.71 4.00 9.06
CA ALA A 68 -2.67 3.14 9.64
C ALA A 68 -1.45 3.97 10.08
N GLN A 69 -1.02 4.91 9.25
CA GLN A 69 0.11 5.80 9.56
C GLN A 69 -0.21 6.71 10.75
N TYR A 70 -1.44 7.21 10.84
CA TYR A 70 -1.88 8.01 11.99
C TYR A 70 -1.81 7.21 13.29
N LYS A 71 -2.27 5.96 13.28
CA LYS A 71 -2.16 5.05 14.42
C LYS A 71 -0.71 4.78 14.84
N LEU A 72 0.20 4.75 13.88
CA LEU A 72 1.64 4.59 14.09
C LEU A 72 2.35 5.88 14.51
N LYS A 73 1.62 6.99 14.67
CA LYS A 73 2.17 8.33 14.96
C LYS A 73 3.04 8.91 13.85
N ARG A 74 2.89 8.41 12.62
CA ARG A 74 3.52 8.95 11.42
C ARG A 74 2.60 10.03 10.82
N ILE A 75 2.49 11.16 11.52
CA ILE A 75 1.46 12.16 11.24
C ILE A 75 1.69 12.85 9.90
N GLY A 76 2.93 13.22 9.55
CA GLY A 76 3.25 13.84 8.27
C GLY A 76 2.88 12.95 7.07
N SER A 77 3.20 11.66 7.16
CA SER A 77 2.82 10.68 6.13
C SER A 77 1.30 10.50 6.06
N ALA A 78 0.62 10.49 7.21
CA ALA A 78 -0.84 10.41 7.26
C ALA A 78 -1.49 11.61 6.55
N VAL A 79 -1.05 12.82 6.85
CA VAL A 79 -1.54 14.05 6.19
C VAL A 79 -1.37 13.95 4.67
N LEU A 80 -0.19 13.54 4.20
CA LEU A 80 0.08 13.37 2.77
C LEU A 80 -0.93 12.43 2.10
N HIS A 81 -1.21 11.28 2.71
CA HIS A 81 -2.11 10.29 2.12
C HIS A 81 -3.59 10.65 2.29
N TYR A 82 -3.98 11.34 3.37
CA TYR A 82 -5.32 11.94 3.47
C TYR A 82 -5.54 12.98 2.37
N GLU A 83 -4.56 13.83 2.07
CA GLU A 83 -4.66 14.80 0.99
C GLU A 83 -4.79 14.13 -0.38
N LYS A 84 -4.03 13.06 -0.62
CA LYS A 84 -4.17 12.25 -1.85
C LYS A 84 -5.55 11.63 -1.97
N ALA A 85 -6.07 11.06 -0.88
CA ALA A 85 -7.41 10.49 -0.83
C ALA A 85 -8.48 11.54 -1.13
N LEU A 86 -8.37 12.73 -0.54
CA LEU A 86 -9.32 13.82 -0.73
C LEU A 86 -9.31 14.35 -2.16
N ARG A 87 -8.15 14.37 -2.84
CA ARG A 87 -8.09 14.72 -4.27
C ARG A 87 -8.84 13.73 -5.16
N LEU A 88 -8.86 12.45 -4.77
CA LEU A 88 -9.57 11.40 -5.51
C LEU A 88 -11.06 11.34 -5.17
N ASP A 89 -11.46 11.82 -4.00
CA ASP A 89 -12.85 11.89 -3.53
C ASP A 89 -13.09 13.19 -2.74
N PRO A 90 -13.21 14.34 -3.46
CA PRO A 90 -13.20 15.68 -2.83
C PRO A 90 -14.36 15.97 -1.89
N SER A 91 -15.49 15.27 -2.04
CA SER A 91 -16.70 15.49 -1.23
C SER A 91 -16.81 14.55 -0.03
N ASN A 92 -15.80 13.74 0.23
CA ASN A 92 -15.81 12.77 1.31
C ASN A 92 -15.51 13.44 2.65
N ILE A 93 -16.56 13.61 3.45
CA ILE A 93 -16.51 14.29 4.76
C ILE A 93 -15.62 13.52 5.76
N GLU A 94 -15.61 12.20 5.70
CA GLU A 94 -14.81 11.39 6.61
C GLU A 94 -13.30 11.57 6.37
N ILE A 95 -12.88 11.61 5.10
CA ILE A 95 -11.50 11.91 4.74
C ILE A 95 -11.10 13.31 5.21
N GLU A 96 -11.95 14.32 4.93
CA GLU A 96 -11.72 15.70 5.35
C GLU A 96 -11.56 15.79 6.87
N HIS A 97 -12.46 15.18 7.61
CA HIS A 97 -12.42 15.18 9.07
C HIS A 97 -11.12 14.57 9.63
N ASN A 98 -10.71 13.42 9.12
CA ASN A 98 -9.49 12.77 9.58
C ASN A 98 -8.23 13.54 9.16
N LEU A 99 -8.25 14.20 8.01
CA LEU A 99 -7.19 15.12 7.60
C LEU A 99 -7.04 16.27 8.58
N ASP A 100 -8.15 16.89 8.97
CA ASP A 100 -8.15 18.00 9.92
C ASP A 100 -7.65 17.55 11.30
N LEU A 101 -8.04 16.38 11.76
CA LEU A 101 -7.50 15.82 13.01
C LEU A 101 -5.98 15.61 12.94
N ALA A 102 -5.48 15.07 11.83
CA ALA A 102 -4.05 14.86 11.64
C ALA A 102 -3.28 16.19 11.62
N ARG A 103 -3.79 17.20 10.93
CA ARG A 103 -3.22 18.55 10.92
C ARG A 103 -3.20 19.20 12.29
N SER A 104 -4.25 19.05 13.06
CA SER A 104 -4.33 19.55 14.44
C SER A 104 -3.26 18.91 15.32
N SER A 105 -2.98 17.63 15.12
CA SER A 105 -1.92 16.92 15.86
C SER A 105 -0.53 17.52 15.61
N ILE A 106 -0.26 18.02 14.41
CA ILE A 106 1.01 18.73 14.09
C ILE A 106 1.08 20.07 14.80
N THR A 107 -0.03 20.81 14.83
CA THR A 107 -0.09 22.13 15.49
C THR A 107 0.11 22.01 16.98
N ASP A 108 -0.48 21.00 17.62
CA ASP A 108 -0.39 20.78 19.06
C ASP A 108 0.95 20.18 19.48
N ASN A 109 1.61 19.45 18.59
CA ASN A 109 2.91 18.85 18.82
C ASN A 109 3.77 18.94 17.54
N PRO A 110 4.54 20.04 17.37
CA PRO A 110 5.38 20.25 16.19
C PRO A 110 6.42 19.16 15.96
N ASP A 111 6.81 18.43 17.00
CA ASP A 111 7.81 17.35 16.92
C ASP A 111 7.20 16.01 16.45
N ALA A 112 5.89 15.95 16.23
CA ALA A 112 5.17 14.75 15.79
C ALA A 112 5.29 14.48 14.28
N VAL A 113 6.10 15.23 13.55
CA VAL A 113 6.26 15.11 12.09
C VAL A 113 7.45 14.25 11.72
#